data_b6cc478abfddef3c733cba92a882cfa9
#
_entry.id   b6cc478abfddef3c733cba92a882cfa9
#
_cell.length_a   1.000
_cell.length_b   1.000
_cell.length_c   1.000
_cell.angle_alpha   90.00
_cell.angle_beta   90.00
_cell.angle_gamma   90.00
#
_symmetry.space_group_name_H-M   'P 1'
#
loop_
_entity.id
_entity.type
_entity.pdbx_description
1 polymer ?
#
loop_
_entity_poly.entity_id
_entity_poly.type
_entity_poly.pdbx_seq_one_letter_code
_entity_poly.pdbx_strand_id
1 'polypeptide(L)'
;DVAVYMPTDAFIDSALLCSGYARAAKALGVELRTNCKVRSIQTEGGRISGVELPDGEMISAHVVVNAAGSWANLLMRPLSVGLPFTPVRSHFWITGIDKQRFPVNHPFSVIPDARAFTRSDVGALIIGLRESQCQSFDPSTMTDQLQDFDFNKAARWEVLDECAPLLKRFLPDIEDLGIAHYMAGPSCYVPDAMFII
;
A
#
# COMPACT_ATOMS: atom_id res chain seq x y z
N ASP A 1 -30.97 -0.39 -4.34
CA ASP A 1 -29.60 -0.10 -3.91
C ASP A 1 -29.62 0.85 -2.74
N VAL A 2 -28.71 0.67 -1.78
CA VAL A 2 -28.57 1.53 -0.61
C VAL A 2 -27.15 2.10 -0.64
N ALA A 3 -27.04 3.43 -0.48
CA ALA A 3 -25.76 4.11 -0.27
C ALA A 3 -25.76 4.78 1.10
N VAL A 4 -24.65 4.73 1.79
CA VAL A 4 -24.42 5.45 3.05
C VAL A 4 -23.41 6.54 2.78
N TYR A 5 -23.79 7.78 3.06
CA TYR A 5 -22.90 8.93 2.94
C TYR A 5 -22.44 9.39 4.34
N MET A 6 -21.14 9.51 4.51
CA MET A 6 -20.49 9.95 5.75
C MET A 6 -19.81 11.30 5.52
N PRO A 7 -20.48 12.43 5.82
CA PRO A 7 -19.99 13.78 5.48
C PRO A 7 -18.75 14.21 6.28
N THR A 8 -18.45 13.51 7.38
CA THR A 8 -17.28 13.77 8.23
C THR A 8 -16.08 12.90 7.92
N ASP A 9 -16.24 11.97 6.98
CA ASP A 9 -15.14 11.12 6.53
C ASP A 9 -14.25 11.85 5.53
N ALA A 10 -13.03 11.37 5.36
CA ALA A 10 -12.04 12.01 4.50
C ALA A 10 -11.08 10.98 3.90
N PHE A 11 -10.38 11.38 2.87
CA PHE A 11 -9.22 10.67 2.35
C PHE A 11 -7.98 11.56 2.41
N ILE A 12 -6.82 10.96 2.38
CA ILE A 12 -5.54 11.66 2.51
C ILE A 12 -4.59 11.22 1.39
N ASP A 13 -3.74 12.15 0.96
CA ASP A 13 -2.56 11.81 0.17
C ASP A 13 -1.50 11.17 1.08
N SER A 14 -1.30 9.87 0.90
CA SER A 14 -0.38 9.10 1.74
C SER A 14 1.08 9.52 1.59
N ALA A 15 1.50 9.97 0.40
CA ALA A 15 2.86 10.43 0.16
C ALA A 15 3.14 11.76 0.87
N LEU A 16 2.18 12.70 0.81
CA LEU A 16 2.26 13.96 1.55
C LEU A 16 2.22 13.73 3.06
N LEU A 17 1.38 12.80 3.53
CA LEU A 17 1.34 12.43 4.95
C LEU A 17 2.67 11.89 5.44
N CYS A 18 3.25 10.89 4.76
CA CYS A 18 4.54 10.31 5.11
C CYS A 18 5.66 11.37 5.10
N SER A 19 5.68 12.23 4.08
CA SER A 19 6.65 13.33 4.00
C SER A 19 6.46 14.34 5.12
N GLY A 20 5.22 14.61 5.52
CA GLY A 20 4.88 15.49 6.65
C GLY A 20 5.41 14.93 7.97
N TYR A 21 5.14 13.66 8.26
CA TYR A 21 5.66 12.99 9.45
C TYR A 21 7.19 12.94 9.47
N ALA A 22 7.81 12.64 8.32
CA ALA A 22 9.27 12.62 8.22
C ALA A 22 9.89 13.99 8.55
N ARG A 23 9.32 15.09 8.03
CA ARG A 23 9.78 16.45 8.37
C ARG A 23 9.58 16.77 9.85
N ALA A 24 8.43 16.43 10.42
CA ALA A 24 8.14 16.67 11.84
C ALA A 24 9.09 15.86 12.73
N ALA A 25 9.31 14.60 12.45
CA ALA A 25 10.26 13.75 13.19
C ALA A 25 11.68 14.33 13.15
N LYS A 26 12.14 14.76 11.98
CA LYS A 26 13.44 15.40 11.82
C LYS A 26 13.57 16.70 12.62
N ALA A 27 12.51 17.50 12.66
CA ALA A 27 12.47 18.73 13.47
C ALA A 27 12.55 18.45 14.98
N LEU A 28 12.11 17.26 15.42
CA LEU A 28 12.23 16.77 16.79
C LEU A 28 13.56 16.06 17.09
N GLY A 29 14.52 16.09 16.16
CA GLY A 29 15.84 15.51 16.34
C GLY A 29 15.97 14.04 15.94
N VAL A 30 14.96 13.46 15.29
CA VAL A 30 15.07 12.09 14.78
C VAL A 30 16.03 12.04 13.60
N GLU A 31 16.97 11.12 13.63
CA GLU A 31 17.83 10.81 12.49
C GLU A 31 17.06 9.96 11.48
N LEU A 32 16.97 10.45 10.25
CA LEU A 32 16.35 9.73 9.13
C LEU A 32 17.43 9.27 8.16
N ARG A 33 17.54 7.97 7.96
CA ARG A 33 18.42 7.35 6.97
C ARG A 33 17.61 6.78 5.83
N THR A 34 17.65 7.41 4.67
CA THR A 34 17.06 6.90 3.44
C THR A 34 18.03 6.02 2.68
N ASN A 35 17.52 5.13 1.80
CA ASN A 35 18.34 4.15 1.08
C ASN A 35 19.18 3.27 2.01
N CYS A 36 18.69 3.03 3.22
CA CYS A 36 19.36 2.31 4.27
C CYS A 36 18.52 1.07 4.64
N LYS A 37 18.79 -0.04 3.98
CA LYS A 37 18.12 -1.31 4.25
C LYS A 37 18.62 -1.87 5.58
N VAL A 38 17.71 -2.37 6.41
CA VAL A 38 18.06 -3.17 7.59
C VAL A 38 18.23 -4.63 7.13
N ARG A 39 19.38 -5.22 7.43
CA ARG A 39 19.67 -6.63 7.13
C ARG A 39 19.03 -7.56 8.13
N SER A 40 19.17 -7.26 9.41
CA SER A 40 18.67 -8.12 10.48
C SER A 40 18.48 -7.34 11.79
N ILE A 41 17.60 -7.86 12.64
CA ILE A 41 17.46 -7.43 14.03
C ILE A 41 18.39 -8.29 14.88
N GLN A 42 19.18 -7.67 15.73
CA GLN A 42 20.18 -8.32 16.56
C GLN A 42 19.69 -8.48 17.99
N THR A 43 20.08 -9.61 18.60
CA THR A 43 19.73 -9.93 19.99
C THR A 43 20.97 -10.38 20.75
N GLU A 44 21.03 -10.02 22.03
CA GLU A 44 22.03 -10.46 22.96
C GLU A 44 21.36 -10.84 24.29
N GLY A 45 21.67 -12.02 24.83
CA GLY A 45 21.04 -12.51 26.04
C GLY A 45 19.50 -12.61 25.99
N GLY A 46 18.92 -12.84 24.79
CA GLY A 46 17.48 -12.94 24.58
C GLY A 46 16.76 -11.58 24.55
N ARG A 47 17.49 -10.47 24.42
CA ARG A 47 16.95 -9.11 24.33
C ARG A 47 17.43 -8.46 23.03
N ILE A 48 16.63 -7.51 22.53
CA ILE A 48 17.03 -6.69 21.38
C ILE A 48 18.27 -5.89 21.75
N SER A 49 19.30 -5.94 20.90
CA SER A 49 20.54 -5.16 21.02
C SER A 49 20.70 -4.11 19.91
N GLY A 50 19.94 -4.23 18.81
CA GLY A 50 19.99 -3.27 17.73
C GLY A 50 19.60 -3.86 16.39
N VAL A 51 20.10 -3.24 15.32
CA VAL A 51 19.96 -3.69 13.94
C VAL A 51 21.30 -3.70 13.23
N GLU A 52 21.45 -4.60 12.27
CA GLU A 52 22.62 -4.70 11.40
C GLU A 52 22.24 -4.23 9.98
N LEU A 53 23.12 -3.44 9.38
CA LEU A 53 23.03 -3.01 7.99
C LEU A 53 23.79 -3.95 7.06
N PRO A 54 23.58 -3.90 5.73
CA PRO A 54 24.23 -4.81 4.78
C PRO A 54 25.76 -4.71 4.73
N ASP A 55 26.31 -3.53 5.05
CA ASP A 55 27.75 -3.26 5.11
C ASP A 55 28.40 -3.71 6.44
N GLY A 56 27.59 -4.24 7.36
CA GLY A 56 28.03 -4.68 8.70
C GLY A 56 27.98 -3.58 9.76
N GLU A 57 27.55 -2.36 9.44
CA GLU A 57 27.30 -1.33 10.46
C GLU A 57 26.23 -1.81 11.46
N MET A 58 26.53 -1.62 12.75
CA MET A 58 25.63 -1.93 13.86
C MET A 58 25.03 -0.65 14.42
N ILE A 59 23.72 -0.57 14.46
CA ILE A 59 22.98 0.51 15.13
C ILE A 59 22.40 -0.07 16.42
N SER A 60 22.98 0.32 17.57
CA SER A 60 22.52 -0.15 18.88
C SER A 60 21.16 0.45 19.25
N ALA A 61 20.26 -0.39 19.72
CA ALA A 61 18.95 0.02 20.20
C ALA A 61 18.39 -1.02 21.17
N HIS A 62 17.70 -0.60 22.22
CA HIS A 62 17.00 -1.49 23.16
C HIS A 62 15.59 -1.84 22.71
N VAL A 63 15.03 -1.04 21.78
CA VAL A 63 13.71 -1.25 21.19
C VAL A 63 13.82 -1.05 19.68
N VAL A 64 13.24 -1.96 18.92
CA VAL A 64 13.14 -1.86 17.44
C VAL A 64 11.67 -1.96 17.07
N VAL A 65 11.16 -0.96 16.35
CA VAL A 65 9.82 -0.99 15.77
C VAL A 65 9.93 -1.47 14.33
N ASN A 66 9.36 -2.63 14.05
CA ASN A 66 9.33 -3.18 12.70
C ASN A 66 8.10 -2.69 11.95
N ALA A 67 8.26 -1.65 11.15
CA ALA A 67 7.23 -1.09 10.28
C ALA A 67 7.52 -1.35 8.79
N ALA A 68 8.17 -2.47 8.47
CA ALA A 68 8.65 -2.79 7.12
C ALA A 68 7.54 -3.31 6.16
N GLY A 69 6.26 -3.10 6.49
CA GLY A 69 5.14 -3.46 5.62
C GLY A 69 5.20 -4.92 5.17
N SER A 70 5.11 -5.17 3.88
CA SER A 70 5.13 -6.53 3.31
C SER A 70 6.43 -7.29 3.57
N TRP A 71 7.52 -6.61 3.90
CA TRP A 71 8.83 -7.22 4.19
C TRP A 71 9.04 -7.50 5.69
N ALA A 72 8.11 -7.14 6.56
CA ALA A 72 8.28 -7.26 8.01
C ALA A 72 8.64 -8.69 8.46
N ASN A 73 8.04 -9.72 7.84
CA ASN A 73 8.36 -11.12 8.15
C ASN A 73 9.81 -11.51 7.80
N LEU A 74 10.47 -10.82 6.85
CA LEU A 74 11.88 -11.11 6.54
C LEU A 74 12.80 -10.77 7.72
N LEU A 75 12.45 -9.74 8.49
CA LEU A 75 13.19 -9.33 9.68
C LEU A 75 12.84 -10.18 10.92
N MET A 76 11.65 -10.76 10.96
CA MET A 76 11.16 -11.51 12.13
C MET A 76 11.48 -13.00 12.07
N ARG A 77 11.49 -13.62 10.87
CA ARG A 77 11.79 -15.05 10.69
C ARG A 77 13.10 -15.51 11.34
N PRO A 78 14.24 -14.76 11.22
CA PRO A 78 15.48 -15.13 11.89
C PRO A 78 15.37 -15.18 13.43
N LEU A 79 14.39 -14.46 13.99
CA LEU A 79 14.09 -14.47 15.43
C LEU A 79 13.10 -15.58 15.83
N SER A 80 12.75 -16.47 14.88
CA SER A 80 11.73 -17.51 15.06
C SER A 80 10.33 -16.95 15.39
N VAL A 81 10.04 -15.73 14.93
CA VAL A 81 8.74 -15.08 15.08
C VAL A 81 8.08 -14.97 13.72
N GLY A 82 6.87 -15.49 13.59
CA GLY A 82 6.03 -15.34 12.41
C GLY A 82 4.92 -14.32 12.64
N LEU A 83 4.83 -13.30 11.79
CA LEU A 83 3.73 -12.36 11.81
C LEU A 83 2.58 -12.92 10.98
N PRO A 84 1.34 -12.99 11.51
CA PRO A 84 0.20 -13.61 10.84
C PRO A 84 -0.42 -12.69 9.79
N PHE A 85 0.32 -12.36 8.74
CA PHE A 85 -0.19 -11.61 7.61
C PHE A 85 0.27 -12.20 6.26
N THR A 86 -0.49 -11.87 5.23
CA THR A 86 -0.20 -12.26 3.85
C THR A 86 -0.12 -11.03 2.97
N PRO A 87 1.03 -10.78 2.29
CA PRO A 87 1.11 -9.77 1.25
C PRO A 87 0.30 -10.19 0.03
N VAL A 88 -0.56 -9.30 -0.45
CA VAL A 88 -1.44 -9.52 -1.60
C VAL A 88 -1.29 -8.35 -2.56
N ARG A 89 -1.32 -8.61 -3.86
CA ARG A 89 -1.28 -7.56 -4.87
C ARG A 89 -2.59 -6.76 -4.87
N SER A 90 -2.45 -5.45 -4.85
CA SER A 90 -3.54 -4.49 -5.03
C SER A 90 -3.33 -3.69 -6.31
N HIS A 91 -4.41 -3.39 -7.01
CA HIS A 91 -4.39 -2.76 -8.32
C HIS A 91 -5.09 -1.41 -8.29
N PHE A 92 -4.53 -0.47 -9.05
CA PHE A 92 -5.08 0.88 -9.22
C PHE A 92 -4.98 1.28 -10.69
N TRP A 93 -6.11 1.70 -11.26
CA TRP A 93 -6.18 2.33 -12.56
C TRP A 93 -6.53 3.80 -12.37
N ILE A 94 -5.87 4.67 -13.09
CA ILE A 94 -6.04 6.12 -13.00
C ILE A 94 -6.50 6.59 -14.37
N THR A 95 -7.64 7.27 -14.40
CA THR A 95 -8.22 7.80 -15.63
C THR A 95 -7.44 9.01 -16.15
N GLY A 96 -7.75 9.45 -17.37
CA GLY A 96 -7.41 10.79 -17.82
C GLY A 96 -8.04 11.87 -16.93
N ILE A 97 -7.46 13.08 -16.98
CA ILE A 97 -7.94 14.22 -16.18
C ILE A 97 -9.24 14.75 -16.79
N ASP A 98 -10.30 14.77 -15.99
CA ASP A 98 -11.56 15.45 -16.25
C ASP A 98 -12.06 16.12 -14.95
N LYS A 99 -11.68 17.39 -14.77
CA LYS A 99 -12.00 18.14 -13.55
C LYS A 99 -13.48 18.48 -13.39
N GLN A 100 -14.26 18.42 -14.47
CA GLN A 100 -15.71 18.62 -14.39
C GLN A 100 -16.38 17.37 -13.84
N ARG A 101 -15.94 16.21 -14.29
CA ARG A 101 -16.48 14.91 -13.86
C ARG A 101 -15.94 14.48 -12.51
N PHE A 102 -14.66 14.74 -12.22
CA PHE A 102 -13.98 14.36 -10.98
C PHE A 102 -13.41 15.59 -10.26
N PRO A 103 -14.28 16.47 -9.74
CA PRO A 103 -13.83 17.62 -8.97
C PRO A 103 -13.14 17.21 -7.67
N VAL A 104 -12.39 18.12 -7.05
CA VAL A 104 -11.62 17.85 -5.80
C VAL A 104 -12.51 17.35 -4.66
N ASN A 105 -13.76 17.78 -4.63
CA ASN A 105 -14.74 17.36 -3.62
C ASN A 105 -15.58 16.15 -4.04
N HIS A 106 -15.20 15.45 -5.12
CA HIS A 106 -15.82 14.18 -5.47
C HIS A 106 -15.63 13.18 -4.31
N PRO A 107 -16.69 12.53 -3.82
CA PRO A 107 -16.60 11.67 -2.67
C PRO A 107 -15.72 10.44 -2.96
N PHE A 108 -14.95 10.03 -1.95
CA PHE A 108 -14.38 8.69 -1.93
C PHE A 108 -15.54 7.68 -1.80
N SER A 109 -15.51 6.66 -2.62
CA SER A 109 -16.55 5.63 -2.63
C SER A 109 -15.96 4.25 -2.41
N VAL A 110 -16.53 3.49 -1.48
CA VAL A 110 -16.26 2.05 -1.33
C VAL A 110 -17.45 1.29 -1.89
N ILE A 111 -17.19 0.39 -2.80
CA ILE A 111 -18.22 -0.37 -3.55
C ILE A 111 -17.96 -1.87 -3.33
N PRO A 112 -18.42 -2.44 -2.20
CA PRO A 112 -18.13 -3.83 -1.85
C PRO A 112 -18.62 -4.83 -2.90
N ASP A 113 -19.79 -4.59 -3.49
CA ASP A 113 -20.40 -5.46 -4.51
C ASP A 113 -19.53 -5.57 -5.78
N ALA A 114 -18.74 -4.54 -6.08
CA ALA A 114 -17.77 -4.55 -7.18
C ALA A 114 -16.33 -4.81 -6.73
N ARG A 115 -16.10 -5.11 -5.46
CA ARG A 115 -14.77 -5.26 -4.87
C ARG A 115 -13.85 -4.07 -5.19
N ALA A 116 -14.42 -2.89 -5.18
CA ALA A 116 -13.80 -1.67 -5.67
C ALA A 116 -13.86 -0.54 -4.65
N PHE A 117 -12.98 0.42 -4.85
CA PHE A 117 -13.13 1.77 -4.32
C PHE A 117 -12.72 2.78 -5.38
N THR A 118 -13.24 3.99 -5.26
CA THR A 118 -12.86 5.09 -6.14
C THR A 118 -12.62 6.37 -5.35
N ARG A 119 -11.67 7.18 -5.81
CA ARG A 119 -11.47 8.54 -5.31
C ARG A 119 -11.00 9.46 -6.43
N SER A 120 -11.33 10.73 -6.35
CA SER A 120 -10.72 11.72 -7.24
C SER A 120 -9.29 12.04 -6.80
N ASP A 121 -8.44 12.34 -7.77
CA ASP A 121 -7.07 12.77 -7.57
C ASP A 121 -6.66 13.74 -8.68
N VAL A 122 -6.49 15.02 -8.33
CA VAL A 122 -6.10 16.11 -9.26
C VAL A 122 -6.97 16.17 -10.52
N GLY A 123 -8.25 15.78 -10.43
CA GLY A 123 -9.21 15.77 -11.54
C GLY A 123 -9.22 14.47 -12.35
N ALA A 124 -8.48 13.46 -11.95
CA ALA A 124 -8.63 12.09 -12.43
C ALA A 124 -9.44 11.26 -11.44
N LEU A 125 -9.90 10.09 -11.84
CA LEU A 125 -10.47 9.09 -10.93
C LEU A 125 -9.45 7.96 -10.74
N ILE A 126 -9.10 7.68 -9.49
CA ILE A 126 -8.40 6.46 -9.11
C ILE A 126 -9.45 5.39 -8.87
N ILE A 127 -9.29 4.25 -9.50
CA ILE A 127 -10.13 3.07 -9.36
C ILE A 127 -9.26 1.96 -8.77
N GLY A 128 -9.49 1.64 -7.51
CA GLY A 128 -8.85 0.49 -6.87
C GLY A 128 -9.74 -0.73 -7.01
N LEU A 129 -9.19 -1.82 -7.53
CA LEU A 129 -9.92 -3.07 -7.74
C LEU A 129 -9.23 -4.23 -7.05
N ARG A 130 -10.02 -5.22 -6.68
CA ARG A 130 -9.54 -6.48 -6.15
C ARG A 130 -10.06 -7.63 -7.02
N GLU A 131 -9.13 -8.40 -7.56
CA GLU A 131 -9.44 -9.62 -8.31
C GLU A 131 -10.15 -10.65 -7.43
N SER A 132 -10.98 -11.51 -8.02
CA SER A 132 -11.67 -12.58 -7.30
C SER A 132 -10.70 -13.62 -6.75
N GLN A 133 -9.60 -13.85 -7.46
CA GLN A 133 -8.51 -14.74 -7.11
C GLN A 133 -7.27 -13.92 -6.74
N CYS A 134 -7.25 -13.37 -5.52
CA CYS A 134 -6.15 -12.56 -5.05
C CYS A 134 -4.82 -13.34 -5.05
N GLN A 135 -3.77 -12.75 -5.61
CA GLN A 135 -2.43 -13.34 -5.62
C GLN A 135 -1.64 -12.87 -4.42
N SER A 136 -1.27 -13.84 -3.57
CA SER A 136 -0.25 -13.63 -2.54
C SER A 136 1.15 -13.83 -3.12
N PHE A 137 2.15 -13.25 -2.47
CA PHE A 137 3.53 -13.41 -2.88
C PHE A 137 4.47 -13.49 -1.68
N ASP A 138 5.64 -14.09 -1.89
CA ASP A 138 6.70 -14.10 -0.88
C ASP A 138 7.59 -12.87 -1.06
N PRO A 139 7.68 -11.98 -0.06
CA PRO A 139 8.51 -10.79 -0.12
C PRO A 139 10.01 -11.09 -0.38
N SER A 140 10.49 -12.29 -0.04
CA SER A 140 11.89 -12.69 -0.30
C SER A 140 12.22 -12.81 -1.78
N THR A 141 11.21 -12.96 -2.63
CA THR A 141 11.37 -13.05 -4.09
C THR A 141 11.32 -11.68 -4.78
N MET A 142 11.04 -10.62 -4.02
CA MET A 142 10.91 -9.27 -4.57
C MET A 142 12.26 -8.58 -4.63
N THR A 143 12.43 -7.74 -5.65
CA THR A 143 13.61 -6.89 -5.76
C THR A 143 13.64 -5.82 -4.68
N ASP A 144 14.82 -5.40 -4.27
CA ASP A 144 15.03 -4.30 -3.33
C ASP A 144 14.91 -2.92 -4.00
N GLN A 145 14.86 -2.89 -5.34
CA GLN A 145 14.78 -1.65 -6.11
C GLN A 145 13.34 -1.36 -6.49
N LEU A 146 12.78 -0.25 -6.02
CA LEU A 146 11.39 0.14 -6.34
C LEU A 146 11.14 0.29 -7.85
N GLN A 147 12.16 0.74 -8.61
CA GLN A 147 12.10 0.85 -10.06
C GLN A 147 11.98 -0.50 -10.79
N ASP A 148 12.46 -1.56 -10.17
CA ASP A 148 12.41 -2.92 -10.71
C ASP A 148 11.17 -3.67 -10.25
N PHE A 149 10.28 -2.98 -9.54
CA PHE A 149 9.05 -3.56 -9.01
C PHE A 149 8.15 -3.95 -10.16
N ASP A 150 8.06 -5.24 -10.42
CA ASP A 150 7.43 -5.81 -11.61
C ASP A 150 5.90 -5.68 -11.62
N PHE A 151 5.31 -5.23 -10.51
CA PHE A 151 3.86 -5.02 -10.41
C PHE A 151 3.32 -3.99 -11.40
N ASN A 152 4.15 -3.04 -11.84
CA ASN A 152 3.75 -2.00 -12.77
C ASN A 152 4.11 -2.32 -14.22
N LYS A 153 4.90 -3.37 -14.50
CA LYS A 153 5.37 -3.68 -15.85
C LYS A 153 4.29 -4.27 -16.74
N ALA A 154 3.33 -4.96 -16.17
CA ALA A 154 2.21 -5.53 -16.92
C ALA A 154 0.90 -5.04 -16.32
N ALA A 155 0.22 -4.14 -17.01
CA ALA A 155 -1.15 -3.78 -16.67
C ALA A 155 -2.01 -5.06 -16.70
N ARG A 156 -2.71 -5.30 -15.61
CA ARG A 156 -3.57 -6.47 -15.45
C ARG A 156 -4.98 -6.13 -15.96
N TRP A 157 -5.06 -5.91 -17.26
CA TRP A 157 -6.32 -5.53 -17.92
C TRP A 157 -7.43 -6.55 -17.68
N GLU A 158 -7.08 -7.84 -17.57
CA GLU A 158 -8.03 -8.90 -17.24
C GLU A 158 -8.73 -8.69 -15.89
N VAL A 159 -8.08 -8.03 -14.93
CA VAL A 159 -8.72 -7.67 -13.64
C VAL A 159 -9.69 -6.52 -13.81
N LEU A 160 -9.35 -5.54 -14.64
CA LEU A 160 -10.26 -4.46 -14.98
C LEU A 160 -11.47 -5.00 -15.75
N ASP A 161 -11.25 -5.87 -16.73
CA ASP A 161 -12.30 -6.51 -17.52
C ASP A 161 -13.25 -7.36 -16.65
N GLU A 162 -12.72 -8.06 -15.64
CA GLU A 162 -13.51 -8.81 -14.66
C GLU A 162 -14.42 -7.89 -13.83
N CYS A 163 -13.89 -6.75 -13.41
CA CYS A 163 -14.56 -5.87 -12.45
C CYS A 163 -15.40 -4.76 -13.11
N ALA A 164 -15.08 -4.34 -14.33
CA ALA A 164 -15.78 -3.24 -15.00
C ALA A 164 -17.30 -3.48 -15.15
N PRO A 165 -17.79 -4.66 -15.49
CA PRO A 165 -19.25 -4.93 -15.54
C PRO A 165 -19.95 -4.75 -14.19
N LEU A 166 -19.26 -5.04 -13.08
CA LEU A 166 -19.79 -4.85 -11.72
C LEU A 166 -19.79 -3.36 -11.35
N LEU A 167 -18.79 -2.62 -11.79
CA LEU A 167 -18.67 -1.18 -11.58
C LEU A 167 -19.70 -0.37 -12.38
N LYS A 168 -20.09 -0.84 -13.56
CA LYS A 168 -21.03 -0.14 -14.47
C LYS A 168 -22.36 0.19 -13.79
N ARG A 169 -22.78 -0.62 -12.81
CA ARG A 169 -23.97 -0.34 -12.00
C ARG A 169 -23.84 0.96 -11.18
N PHE A 170 -22.64 1.30 -10.73
CA PHE A 170 -22.33 2.43 -9.86
C PHE A 170 -21.68 3.59 -10.60
N LEU A 171 -20.96 3.28 -11.66
CA LEU A 171 -20.28 4.19 -12.56
C LEU A 171 -20.69 3.83 -14.01
N PRO A 172 -21.86 4.27 -14.48
CA PRO A 172 -22.43 3.83 -15.77
C PRO A 172 -21.50 4.01 -16.96
N ASP A 173 -20.67 5.06 -16.90
CA ASP A 173 -19.77 5.44 -17.99
C ASP A 173 -18.35 4.89 -17.80
N ILE A 174 -18.15 3.87 -16.97
CA ILE A 174 -16.83 3.31 -16.65
C ILE A 174 -16.08 2.85 -17.91
N GLU A 175 -16.80 2.33 -18.89
CA GLU A 175 -16.27 1.82 -20.16
C GLU A 175 -15.77 2.95 -21.07
N ASP A 176 -16.27 4.18 -20.87
CA ASP A 176 -15.88 5.37 -21.63
C ASP A 176 -14.69 6.12 -21.00
N LEU A 177 -14.27 5.69 -19.79
CA LEU A 177 -13.13 6.29 -19.10
C LEU A 177 -11.82 5.79 -19.69
N GLY A 178 -11.07 6.67 -20.33
CA GLY A 178 -9.71 6.36 -20.75
C GLY A 178 -8.81 6.16 -19.54
N ILE A 179 -8.04 5.07 -19.53
CA ILE A 179 -7.04 4.82 -18.49
C ILE A 179 -5.71 5.44 -18.91
N ALA A 180 -5.19 6.37 -18.10
CA ALA A 180 -3.92 7.03 -18.32
C ALA A 180 -2.75 6.30 -17.65
N HIS A 181 -2.98 5.73 -16.45
CA HIS A 181 -1.94 5.08 -15.68
C HIS A 181 -2.48 3.83 -14.99
N TYR A 182 -1.58 2.86 -14.83
CA TYR A 182 -1.78 1.69 -13.98
C TYR A 182 -0.65 1.63 -12.96
N MET A 183 -1.00 1.28 -11.73
CA MET A 183 -0.03 0.98 -10.69
C MET A 183 -0.54 -0.16 -9.82
N ALA A 184 0.37 -0.92 -9.29
CA ALA A 184 0.07 -1.98 -8.34
C ALA A 184 1.08 -1.96 -7.20
N GLY A 185 0.69 -2.53 -6.07
CA GLY A 185 1.56 -2.63 -4.91
C GLY A 185 1.10 -3.71 -3.94
N PRO A 186 1.96 -4.08 -2.99
CA PRO A 186 1.62 -5.05 -1.97
C PRO A 186 0.77 -4.43 -0.87
N SER A 187 -0.33 -5.06 -0.54
CA SER A 187 -1.12 -4.78 0.66
C SER A 187 -1.04 -5.97 1.61
N CYS A 188 -0.87 -5.71 2.90
CA CYS A 188 -0.82 -6.77 3.91
C CYS A 188 -2.21 -7.02 4.49
N TYR A 189 -2.63 -8.27 4.49
CA TYR A 189 -3.88 -8.72 5.06
C TYR A 189 -3.62 -9.59 6.27
N VAL A 190 -4.27 -9.26 7.38
CA VAL A 190 -4.24 -10.00 8.65
C VAL A 190 -5.61 -10.65 8.90
N PRO A 191 -5.67 -11.79 9.60
CA PRO A 191 -6.92 -12.55 9.78
C PRO A 191 -8.03 -11.77 10.48
N ASP A 192 -7.68 -10.89 11.40
CA ASP A 192 -8.61 -10.11 12.23
C ASP A 192 -8.77 -8.65 11.75
N ALA A 193 -8.11 -8.26 10.67
CA ALA A 193 -8.08 -6.91 10.12
C ALA A 193 -7.56 -5.84 11.12
N MET A 194 -6.80 -6.25 12.15
CA MET A 194 -6.25 -5.37 13.18
C MET A 194 -4.75 -5.17 13.01
N PHE A 195 -4.20 -4.18 13.70
CA PHE A 195 -2.75 -3.98 13.76
C PHE A 195 -2.09 -5.08 14.59
N ILE A 196 -0.89 -5.49 14.19
CA ILE A 196 -0.02 -6.38 14.96
C ILE A 196 0.88 -5.49 15.82
N ILE A 197 0.68 -5.53 17.13
CA ILE A 197 1.43 -4.73 18.12
C ILE A 197 2.07 -5.68 19.15
#